data_19855529de9b51eade1bbac52cfd1c42
#
_entry.id   19855529de9b51eade1bbac52cfd1c42
#
_cell.length_a   1.000
_cell.length_b   1.000
_cell.length_c   1.000
_cell.angle_alpha   90.00
_cell.angle_beta   90.00
_cell.angle_gamma   90.00
#
_symmetry.space_group_name_H-M   'P 1'
#
loop_
_entity.id
_entity.type
_entity.pdbx_description
1 polymer ?
#
loop_
_entity_poly.entity_id
_entity_poly.type
_entity_poly.pdbx_seq_one_letter_code
_entity_poly.pdbx_strand_id
1 'polypeptide(L)'
;MSDNPEVFIDPKMSAAAEEIKSEVVSPGSDPKWLQVWFMNPMRIAWNWNDLFEDATTAGENLNLTIAGLVLSNNVEFAAREGEAVLRQLGFDGIRSEHYLLSTETKNKISKPARTFGHKKIERQGKEYHVFCAVFKGTTTLPDTITDIKSILDGFYMGGLSCAESLKGYMDSFEGAAKDNSILFITGHSLGASTANVVGRISRGFVNDNALFVYSFASPNYETEGEWNNGKSYPNFHYFTNADDVVPRVPHKLSPHYFSKIGVEHRFLYGAMEKEQREKFNRAYRHFRHMTFEEDKDLLGLGLRETESLEYMALKNHMCHTYMSFVLSELSNEKIDQYLAE
;
A
#
# COMPACT_ATOMS: atom_id res chain seq x y z
N MET A 1 19.62 -5.89 -32.23
CA MET A 1 20.10 -4.82 -31.36
C MET A 1 18.96 -4.53 -30.40
N SER A 2 19.07 -4.98 -29.17
CA SER A 2 18.03 -4.90 -28.14
C SER A 2 18.36 -3.70 -27.25
N ASP A 3 17.70 -2.57 -27.49
CA ASP A 3 17.76 -1.43 -26.59
C ASP A 3 16.79 -1.72 -25.43
N ASN A 4 17.33 -2.26 -24.35
CA ASN A 4 16.67 -2.34 -23.07
C ASN A 4 16.82 -0.95 -22.40
N PRO A 5 15.77 -0.19 -22.13
CA PRO A 5 15.92 1.01 -21.32
C PRO A 5 16.30 0.58 -19.90
N GLU A 6 17.56 0.78 -19.56
CA GLU A 6 18.02 0.66 -18.17
C GLU A 6 17.18 1.61 -17.31
N VAL A 7 16.36 1.05 -16.45
CA VAL A 7 15.71 1.81 -15.38
C VAL A 7 16.84 2.29 -14.48
N PHE A 8 17.07 3.60 -14.48
CA PHE A 8 18.07 4.24 -13.65
C PHE A 8 17.66 4.07 -12.18
N ILE A 9 18.14 3.02 -11.56
CA ILE A 9 18.02 2.82 -10.10
C ILE A 9 19.16 3.61 -9.48
N ASP A 10 18.85 4.56 -8.59
CA ASP A 10 19.86 5.31 -7.85
C ASP A 10 20.84 4.30 -7.20
N PRO A 11 22.15 4.43 -7.46
CA PRO A 11 23.15 3.53 -6.87
C PRO A 11 23.10 3.46 -5.34
N LYS A 12 22.59 4.51 -4.67
CA LYS A 12 22.36 4.52 -3.23
C LYS A 12 21.25 3.56 -2.80
N MET A 13 20.22 3.36 -3.65
CA MET A 13 19.15 2.38 -3.39
C MET A 13 19.70 0.94 -3.47
N SER A 14 20.63 0.68 -4.38
CA SER A 14 21.24 -0.66 -4.52
C SER A 14 22.19 -0.98 -3.37
N ALA A 15 22.96 -0.01 -2.90
CA ALA A 15 23.87 -0.17 -1.77
C ALA A 15 23.13 -0.37 -0.44
N ALA A 16 22.07 0.43 -0.19
CA ALA A 16 21.23 0.25 1.00
C ALA A 16 20.53 -1.12 1.03
N ALA A 17 20.10 -1.65 -0.12
CA ALA A 17 19.50 -2.98 -0.21
C ALA A 17 20.52 -4.12 0.06
N GLU A 18 21.80 -3.89 -0.14
CA GLU A 18 22.87 -4.87 0.18
C GLU A 18 23.31 -4.81 1.63
N GLU A 19 23.31 -3.65 2.26
CA GLU A 19 23.69 -3.47 3.67
C GLU A 19 22.67 -4.06 4.66
N ILE A 20 21.41 -4.15 4.26
CA ILE A 20 20.28 -4.67 5.06
C ILE A 20 20.29 -6.22 5.17
N LYS A 21 21.23 -6.93 4.55
CA LYS A 21 21.27 -8.42 4.49
C LYS A 21 21.59 -9.14 5.82
N SER A 22 21.84 -8.49 6.93
CA SER A 22 22.57 -9.16 8.03
C SER A 22 21.82 -9.43 9.34
N GLU A 23 20.56 -9.08 9.53
CA GLU A 23 19.88 -9.43 10.78
C GLU A 23 18.58 -10.22 10.58
N VAL A 24 18.71 -11.55 10.63
CA VAL A 24 17.58 -12.46 10.78
C VAL A 24 17.00 -12.30 12.19
N VAL A 25 15.78 -11.81 12.29
CA VAL A 25 15.08 -11.66 13.56
C VAL A 25 14.51 -13.00 14.00
N SER A 26 14.96 -13.49 15.14
CA SER A 26 14.41 -14.71 15.78
C SER A 26 12.99 -14.45 16.31
N PRO A 27 12.06 -15.41 16.19
CA PRO A 27 10.73 -15.28 16.79
C PRO A 27 10.84 -15.13 18.32
N GLY A 28 10.10 -14.19 18.90
CA GLY A 28 9.92 -14.07 20.36
C GLY A 28 10.77 -13.03 21.07
N SER A 29 11.50 -12.16 20.37
CA SER A 29 12.18 -11.00 20.97
C SER A 29 11.32 -9.74 20.90
N ASP A 30 11.56 -8.78 21.82
CA ASP A 30 10.94 -7.43 21.84
C ASP A 30 10.77 -6.84 20.45
N PRO A 31 9.80 -5.93 20.23
CA PRO A 31 9.51 -5.39 18.92
C PRO A 31 10.80 -4.84 18.33
N LYS A 32 11.38 -5.62 17.41
CA LYS A 32 12.60 -5.21 16.72
C LYS A 32 12.17 -4.17 15.71
N TRP A 33 12.83 -3.04 15.76
CA TRP A 33 12.71 -2.02 14.74
C TRP A 33 13.44 -2.51 13.50
N LEU A 34 12.69 -2.69 12.40
CA LEU A 34 13.26 -3.01 11.10
C LEU A 34 13.53 -1.70 10.36
N GLN A 35 14.73 -1.57 9.86
CA GLN A 35 15.04 -0.49 8.93
C GLN A 35 14.56 -0.88 7.55
N VAL A 36 13.67 -0.09 6.97
CA VAL A 36 13.13 -0.29 5.64
C VAL A 36 13.38 0.93 4.78
N TRP A 37 13.48 0.71 3.47
CA TRP A 37 13.56 1.81 2.53
C TRP A 37 12.14 2.36 2.26
N PHE A 38 11.99 3.67 2.45
CA PHE A 38 10.77 4.39 2.13
C PHE A 38 11.12 5.82 1.74
N MET A 39 11.43 6.08 0.45
CA MET A 39 11.98 7.34 -0.06
C MET A 39 13.31 7.75 0.61
N ASN A 40 13.35 7.72 1.93
CA ASN A 40 14.50 7.72 2.82
C ASN A 40 14.35 6.58 3.84
N PRO A 41 15.45 6.10 4.46
CA PRO A 41 15.37 5.05 5.46
C PRO A 41 14.42 5.43 6.60
N MET A 42 13.55 4.51 6.98
CA MET A 42 12.72 4.62 8.17
C MET A 42 12.72 3.30 8.94
N ARG A 43 12.35 3.34 10.20
CA ARG A 43 12.15 2.15 11.02
C ARG A 43 10.67 1.81 11.05
N ILE A 44 10.35 0.53 11.06
CA ILE A 44 9.00 0.06 11.39
C ILE A 44 9.08 -0.87 12.59
N ALA A 45 8.17 -0.67 13.54
CA ALA A 45 7.96 -1.64 14.60
C ALA A 45 7.28 -2.86 13.97
N TRP A 46 7.92 -4.01 14.11
CA TRP A 46 7.43 -5.22 13.49
C TRP A 46 7.34 -6.35 14.50
N ASN A 47 6.19 -6.48 15.09
CA ASN A 47 5.83 -7.66 15.86
C ASN A 47 4.53 -8.24 15.30
N TRP A 48 4.66 -9.27 14.48
CA TRP A 48 3.52 -9.88 13.82
C TRP A 48 2.52 -10.49 14.79
N ASN A 49 2.97 -10.98 15.92
CA ASN A 49 2.07 -11.59 16.88
C ASN A 49 1.13 -10.52 17.45
N ASP A 50 1.64 -9.35 17.79
CA ASP A 50 0.85 -8.24 18.32
C ASP A 50 -0.01 -7.58 17.22
N LEU A 51 0.51 -7.48 15.97
CA LEU A 51 -0.24 -6.89 14.85
C LEU A 51 -1.59 -7.55 14.61
N PHE A 52 -1.68 -8.86 14.78
CA PHE A 52 -2.89 -9.63 14.50
C PHE A 52 -3.66 -10.01 15.78
N GLU A 53 -3.09 -9.86 16.98
CA GLU A 53 -3.82 -10.05 18.25
C GLU A 53 -4.86 -8.97 18.47
N ASP A 54 -4.47 -7.71 18.28
CA ASP A 54 -5.37 -6.58 18.43
C ASP A 54 -6.25 -6.36 17.18
N ALA A 55 -5.85 -6.87 16.04
CA ALA A 55 -6.54 -6.67 14.76
C ALA A 55 -7.82 -7.52 14.59
N THR A 56 -8.25 -8.26 15.59
CA THR A 56 -9.58 -8.91 15.60
C THR A 56 -10.73 -7.92 15.78
N THR A 57 -10.42 -6.66 16.06
CA THR A 57 -11.41 -5.59 16.21
C THR A 57 -11.57 -4.81 14.91
N ALA A 58 -12.75 -4.23 14.69
CA ALA A 58 -13.08 -3.39 13.54
C ALA A 58 -12.35 -2.01 13.57
N GLY A 59 -11.27 -1.86 14.35
CA GLY A 59 -10.48 -0.65 14.48
C GLY A 59 -9.29 -0.63 13.52
N GLU A 60 -8.84 0.57 13.16
CA GLU A 60 -7.57 0.75 12.47
C GLU A 60 -6.42 0.23 13.32
N ASN A 61 -5.54 -0.56 12.71
CA ASN A 61 -4.26 -0.92 13.29
C ASN A 61 -3.15 -0.09 12.64
N LEU A 62 -2.59 0.83 13.39
CA LEU A 62 -1.58 1.77 12.89
C LEU A 62 -0.33 1.06 12.35
N ASN A 63 0.09 -0.04 12.97
CA ASN A 63 1.25 -0.80 12.50
C ASN A 63 0.97 -1.48 11.14
N LEU A 64 -0.26 -2.00 10.94
CA LEU A 64 -0.69 -2.52 9.64
C LEU A 64 -0.81 -1.39 8.60
N THR A 65 -1.25 -0.20 9.01
CA THR A 65 -1.30 0.98 8.13
C THR A 65 0.11 1.34 7.64
N ILE A 66 1.07 1.46 8.55
CA ILE A 66 2.46 1.77 8.20
C ILE A 66 3.08 0.66 7.35
N ALA A 67 2.92 -0.60 7.73
CA ALA A 67 3.42 -1.73 6.96
C ALA A 67 2.81 -1.78 5.56
N GLY A 68 1.51 -1.54 5.43
CA GLY A 68 0.81 -1.46 4.16
C GLY A 68 1.36 -0.37 3.24
N LEU A 69 1.63 0.82 3.78
CA LEU A 69 2.24 1.92 3.01
C LEU A 69 3.66 1.59 2.56
N VAL A 70 4.48 1.03 3.45
CA VAL A 70 5.86 0.62 3.11
C VAL A 70 5.85 -0.42 2.00
N LEU A 71 5.04 -1.47 2.13
CA LEU A 71 4.92 -2.52 1.12
C LEU A 71 4.41 -1.96 -0.21
N SER A 72 3.34 -1.16 -0.17
CA SER A 72 2.76 -0.56 -1.38
C SER A 72 3.75 0.32 -2.12
N ASN A 73 4.50 1.16 -1.39
CA ASN A 73 5.53 2.02 -1.98
C ASN A 73 6.64 1.20 -2.67
N ASN A 74 7.13 0.16 -2.02
CA ASN A 74 8.27 -0.61 -2.56
C ASN A 74 7.89 -1.46 -3.79
N VAL A 75 6.70 -2.04 -3.84
CA VAL A 75 6.25 -2.78 -5.03
C VAL A 75 6.00 -1.88 -6.25
N GLU A 76 5.82 -0.57 -6.06
CA GLU A 76 5.67 0.38 -7.17
C GLU A 76 6.96 0.55 -7.97
N PHE A 77 8.12 0.40 -7.34
CA PHE A 77 9.40 0.51 -8.03
C PHE A 77 9.70 -0.75 -8.84
N ALA A 78 9.83 -1.89 -8.20
CA ALA A 78 10.06 -3.17 -8.87
C ALA A 78 9.72 -4.37 -7.96
N ALA A 79 9.62 -5.56 -8.56
CA ALA A 79 9.41 -6.81 -7.82
C ALA A 79 10.45 -7.01 -6.72
N ARG A 80 11.73 -6.77 -7.03
CA ARG A 80 12.86 -6.98 -6.13
C ARG A 80 12.78 -6.17 -4.85
N GLU A 81 12.34 -4.93 -4.93
CA GLU A 81 12.20 -4.04 -3.77
C GLU A 81 11.06 -4.52 -2.85
N GLY A 82 9.91 -4.85 -3.41
CA GLY A 82 8.80 -5.43 -2.66
C GLY A 82 9.17 -6.77 -2.00
N GLU A 83 9.87 -7.64 -2.73
CA GLU A 83 10.38 -8.90 -2.20
C GLU A 83 11.40 -8.69 -1.06
N ALA A 84 12.30 -7.70 -1.20
CA ALA A 84 13.29 -7.39 -0.17
C ALA A 84 12.62 -6.96 1.14
N VAL A 85 11.60 -6.11 1.07
CA VAL A 85 10.82 -5.71 2.26
C VAL A 85 10.12 -6.92 2.87
N LEU A 86 9.45 -7.75 2.08
CA LEU A 86 8.79 -8.95 2.61
C LEU A 86 9.77 -9.90 3.31
N ARG A 87 10.98 -10.11 2.75
CA ARG A 87 12.02 -10.93 3.41
C ARG A 87 12.45 -10.35 4.75
N GLN A 88 12.63 -9.03 4.83
CA GLN A 88 12.96 -8.36 6.11
C GLN A 88 11.85 -8.55 7.14
N LEU A 89 10.60 -8.53 6.70
CA LEU A 89 9.43 -8.79 7.53
C LEU A 89 9.29 -10.29 7.89
N GLY A 90 10.25 -11.13 7.49
CA GLY A 90 10.30 -12.55 7.81
C GLY A 90 9.35 -13.41 6.98
N PHE A 91 8.87 -12.90 5.84
CA PHE A 91 8.16 -13.73 4.87
C PHE A 91 9.13 -14.61 4.09
N ASP A 92 8.70 -15.81 3.80
CA ASP A 92 9.30 -16.74 2.87
C ASP A 92 8.35 -17.04 1.70
N GLY A 93 8.66 -18.02 0.87
CA GLY A 93 7.80 -18.41 -0.24
C GLY A 93 7.39 -17.25 -1.16
N ILE A 94 8.19 -16.19 -1.22
CA ILE A 94 7.83 -14.96 -1.92
C ILE A 94 7.72 -15.21 -3.42
N ARG A 95 6.64 -14.70 -4.02
CA ARG A 95 6.34 -14.85 -5.44
C ARG A 95 5.86 -13.55 -6.03
N SER A 96 6.57 -13.03 -7.04
CA SER A 96 6.20 -11.84 -7.80
C SER A 96 5.70 -12.22 -9.19
N GLU A 97 4.65 -11.55 -9.66
CA GLU A 97 4.00 -11.85 -10.93
C GLU A 97 3.73 -10.56 -11.73
N HIS A 98 3.85 -10.66 -13.04
CA HIS A 98 3.46 -9.63 -14.02
C HIS A 98 4.18 -8.28 -13.91
N TYR A 99 5.38 -8.23 -13.38
CA TYR A 99 6.22 -7.02 -13.35
C TYR A 99 6.87 -6.68 -14.69
N LEU A 100 6.83 -7.60 -15.65
CA LEU A 100 7.41 -7.33 -16.97
C LEU A 100 6.66 -6.21 -17.68
N LEU A 101 7.41 -5.25 -18.19
CA LEU A 101 6.91 -4.16 -19.03
C LEU A 101 6.38 -4.77 -20.33
N SER A 102 5.09 -5.03 -20.42
CA SER A 102 4.48 -5.29 -21.70
C SER A 102 4.24 -3.94 -22.38
N THR A 103 4.68 -3.82 -23.63
CA THR A 103 4.41 -2.66 -24.48
C THR A 103 2.92 -2.55 -24.86
N GLU A 104 2.11 -3.55 -24.52
CA GLU A 104 0.69 -3.58 -24.80
C GLU A 104 -0.10 -3.11 -23.58
N THR A 105 -0.54 -1.87 -23.62
CA THR A 105 -1.33 -1.21 -22.54
C THR A 105 -2.61 -1.96 -22.18
N LYS A 106 -3.27 -2.61 -23.14
CA LYS A 106 -4.52 -3.38 -22.94
C LYS A 106 -4.33 -4.61 -22.04
N ASN A 107 -3.15 -5.24 -22.04
CA ASN A 107 -2.89 -6.43 -21.23
C ASN A 107 -2.49 -6.10 -19.79
N LYS A 108 -2.12 -4.86 -19.47
CA LYS A 108 -1.69 -4.46 -18.12
C LYS A 108 -2.84 -4.45 -17.11
N ILE A 109 -4.03 -4.08 -17.53
CA ILE A 109 -5.20 -3.95 -16.66
C ILE A 109 -5.77 -5.31 -16.28
N SER A 110 -5.71 -6.28 -17.21
CA SER A 110 -6.19 -7.64 -16.96
C SER A 110 -5.25 -8.48 -16.09
N LYS A 111 -4.02 -8.03 -15.87
CA LYS A 111 -3.00 -8.74 -15.07
C LYS A 111 -2.17 -7.76 -14.23
N PRO A 112 -2.73 -7.20 -13.15
CA PRO A 112 -1.99 -6.31 -12.26
C PRO A 112 -0.73 -6.99 -11.72
N ALA A 113 0.38 -6.24 -11.68
CA ALA A 113 1.61 -6.71 -11.05
C ALA A 113 1.38 -6.86 -9.54
N ARG A 114 1.93 -7.92 -8.94
CA ARG A 114 1.69 -8.29 -7.57
C ARG A 114 2.83 -9.07 -6.96
N THR A 115 2.98 -8.96 -5.66
CA THR A 115 3.90 -9.77 -4.87
C THR A 115 3.15 -10.43 -3.73
N PHE A 116 3.34 -11.73 -3.59
CA PHE A 116 2.81 -12.54 -2.51
C PHE A 116 3.93 -12.94 -1.57
N GLY A 117 3.63 -13.04 -0.28
CA GLY A 117 4.52 -13.59 0.73
C GLY A 117 3.77 -14.50 1.69
N HIS A 118 4.44 -15.52 2.19
CA HIS A 118 3.92 -16.43 3.20
C HIS A 118 4.86 -16.46 4.40
N LYS A 119 4.29 -16.61 5.58
CA LYS A 119 5.02 -16.75 6.83
C LYS A 119 4.21 -17.60 7.80
N LYS A 120 4.90 -18.41 8.61
CA LYS A 120 4.30 -19.08 9.75
C LYS A 120 4.54 -18.31 11.02
N ILE A 121 3.52 -18.20 11.86
CA ILE A 121 3.62 -17.66 13.22
C ILE A 121 3.02 -18.66 14.20
N GLU A 122 3.53 -18.69 15.41
CA GLU A 122 2.92 -19.44 16.51
C GLU A 122 2.21 -18.47 17.43
N ARG A 123 0.97 -18.77 17.76
CA ARG A 123 0.13 -17.98 18.65
C ARG A 123 -0.67 -18.88 19.57
N GLN A 124 -0.49 -18.74 20.87
CA GLN A 124 -1.18 -19.54 21.89
C GLN A 124 -1.04 -21.07 21.65
N GLY A 125 0.14 -21.50 21.24
CA GLY A 125 0.44 -22.92 20.94
C GLY A 125 -0.20 -23.45 19.64
N LYS A 126 -0.75 -22.57 18.79
CA LYS A 126 -1.30 -22.91 17.48
C LYS A 126 -0.51 -22.23 16.38
N GLU A 127 -0.17 -22.97 15.33
CA GLU A 127 0.47 -22.45 14.13
C GLU A 127 -0.57 -21.78 13.23
N TYR A 128 -0.22 -20.57 12.75
CA TYR A 128 -0.98 -19.82 11.76
C TYR A 128 -0.13 -19.55 10.52
N HIS A 129 -0.75 -19.63 9.37
CA HIS A 129 -0.19 -19.21 8.08
C HIS A 129 -0.60 -17.76 7.83
N VAL A 130 0.36 -16.86 7.75
CA VAL A 130 0.14 -15.45 7.38
C VAL A 130 0.48 -15.27 5.92
N PHE A 131 -0.48 -14.87 5.14
CA PHE A 131 -0.33 -14.53 3.73
C PHE A 131 -0.39 -13.02 3.55
N CYS A 132 0.53 -12.49 2.77
CA CYS A 132 0.55 -11.09 2.36
C CYS A 132 0.38 -10.99 0.85
N ALA A 133 -0.49 -10.11 0.38
CA ALA A 133 -0.66 -9.81 -1.03
C ALA A 133 -0.56 -8.31 -1.25
N VAL A 134 0.41 -7.90 -2.06
CA VAL A 134 0.68 -6.50 -2.36
C VAL A 134 0.49 -6.26 -3.85
N PHE A 135 -0.36 -5.29 -4.19
CA PHE A 135 -0.67 -4.95 -5.58
C PHE A 135 -0.02 -3.64 -5.99
N LYS A 136 0.64 -3.69 -7.14
CA LYS A 136 1.32 -2.53 -7.72
C LYS A 136 0.32 -1.54 -8.28
N GLY A 137 0.53 -0.24 -8.00
CA GLY A 137 -0.15 0.86 -8.67
C GLY A 137 0.36 1.10 -10.10
N THR A 138 -0.08 2.19 -10.71
CA THR A 138 0.38 2.60 -12.04
C THR A 138 1.44 3.68 -11.90
N THR A 139 2.55 3.52 -12.61
CA THR A 139 3.66 4.48 -12.60
C THR A 139 3.41 5.71 -13.48
N THR A 140 2.36 5.72 -14.30
CA THR A 140 2.02 6.79 -15.24
C THR A 140 0.66 7.40 -14.91
N LEU A 141 0.63 8.29 -13.93
CA LEU A 141 -0.59 8.95 -13.45
C LEU A 141 -1.36 9.76 -14.52
N PRO A 142 -0.72 10.55 -15.39
CA PRO A 142 -1.42 11.38 -16.37
C PRO A 142 -2.29 10.57 -17.33
N ASP A 143 -1.80 9.42 -17.80
CA ASP A 143 -2.53 8.55 -18.71
C ASP A 143 -3.69 7.83 -18.01
N THR A 144 -3.55 7.60 -16.69
CA THR A 144 -4.54 6.89 -15.89
C THR A 144 -5.79 7.74 -15.61
N ILE A 145 -5.65 9.03 -15.40
CA ILE A 145 -6.80 9.92 -15.12
C ILE A 145 -7.69 10.07 -16.36
N THR A 146 -7.10 10.06 -17.54
CA THR A 146 -7.83 10.21 -18.82
C THR A 146 -8.58 8.94 -19.24
N ASP A 147 -8.12 7.77 -18.80
CA ASP A 147 -8.61 6.47 -19.31
C ASP A 147 -9.30 5.60 -18.23
N ILE A 148 -9.67 6.22 -17.10
CA ILE A 148 -10.23 5.54 -15.91
C ILE A 148 -11.44 4.66 -16.25
N LYS A 149 -12.26 5.03 -17.23
CA LYS A 149 -13.44 4.23 -17.59
C LYS A 149 -13.07 2.89 -18.22
N SER A 150 -12.14 2.88 -19.18
CA SER A 150 -11.65 1.63 -19.80
C SER A 150 -10.84 0.78 -18.81
N ILE A 151 -10.23 1.44 -17.84
CA ILE A 151 -9.52 0.83 -16.73
C ILE A 151 -10.49 0.07 -15.81
N LEU A 152 -11.62 0.66 -15.45
CA LEU A 152 -12.57 0.07 -14.51
C LEU A 152 -13.30 -1.17 -15.07
N ASP A 153 -13.62 -1.20 -16.36
CA ASP A 153 -14.20 -2.38 -16.99
C ASP A 153 -13.23 -3.58 -17.01
N GLY A 154 -11.92 -3.31 -17.11
CA GLY A 154 -10.86 -4.31 -16.99
C GLY A 154 -10.53 -4.72 -15.53
N PHE A 155 -10.86 -3.86 -14.57
CA PHE A 155 -10.48 -4.02 -13.17
C PHE A 155 -11.09 -5.23 -12.50
N TYR A 156 -12.37 -5.46 -12.67
CA TYR A 156 -13.05 -6.59 -12.05
C TYR A 156 -12.47 -7.91 -12.54
N MET A 157 -12.24 -8.04 -13.83
CA MET A 157 -11.63 -9.24 -14.42
C MET A 157 -10.18 -9.42 -13.99
N GLY A 158 -9.42 -8.32 -13.90
CA GLY A 158 -8.07 -8.31 -13.36
C GLY A 158 -8.04 -8.72 -11.88
N GLY A 159 -8.95 -8.20 -11.09
CA GLY A 159 -9.11 -8.55 -9.67
C GLY A 159 -9.48 -10.02 -9.47
N LEU A 160 -10.38 -10.57 -10.30
CA LEU A 160 -10.73 -11.99 -10.27
C LEU A 160 -9.51 -12.87 -10.56
N SER A 161 -8.77 -12.58 -11.63
CA SER A 161 -7.53 -13.30 -11.96
C SER A 161 -6.48 -13.20 -10.86
N CYS A 162 -6.37 -12.06 -10.18
CA CYS A 162 -5.50 -11.90 -9.02
C CYS A 162 -5.94 -12.74 -7.82
N ALA A 163 -7.25 -12.79 -7.55
CA ALA A 163 -7.80 -13.59 -6.45
C ALA A 163 -7.61 -15.09 -6.71
N GLU A 164 -7.81 -15.56 -7.94
CA GLU A 164 -7.53 -16.94 -8.34
C GLU A 164 -6.05 -17.29 -8.17
N SER A 165 -5.14 -16.39 -8.57
CA SER A 165 -3.70 -16.58 -8.39
C SER A 165 -3.32 -16.61 -6.91
N LEU A 166 -3.90 -15.71 -6.10
CA LEU A 166 -3.70 -15.68 -4.64
C LEU A 166 -4.20 -16.99 -4.00
N LYS A 167 -5.40 -17.47 -4.40
CA LYS A 167 -5.92 -18.74 -3.90
C LYS A 167 -4.99 -19.89 -4.23
N GLY A 168 -4.55 -20.01 -5.50
CA GLY A 168 -3.58 -21.02 -5.91
C GLY A 168 -2.24 -20.92 -5.18
N TYR A 169 -1.79 -19.70 -4.87
CA TYR A 169 -0.62 -19.47 -4.03
C TYR A 169 -0.85 -19.98 -2.61
N MET A 170 -1.96 -19.62 -1.96
CA MET A 170 -2.28 -20.07 -0.60
C MET A 170 -2.41 -21.60 -0.51
N ASP A 171 -3.05 -22.23 -1.50
CA ASP A 171 -3.26 -23.68 -1.56
C ASP A 171 -1.96 -24.47 -1.77
N SER A 172 -0.87 -23.82 -2.20
CA SER A 172 0.43 -24.46 -2.36
C SER A 172 1.18 -24.70 -1.04
N PHE A 173 0.68 -24.17 0.08
CA PHE A 173 1.32 -24.33 1.39
C PHE A 173 0.63 -25.43 2.19
N GLU A 174 1.38 -26.47 2.49
CA GLU A 174 0.92 -27.61 3.27
C GLU A 174 0.49 -27.19 4.68
N GLY A 175 -0.66 -27.65 5.13
CA GLY A 175 -1.24 -27.35 6.43
C GLY A 175 -1.99 -26.01 6.50
N ALA A 176 -1.94 -25.19 5.47
CA ALA A 176 -2.74 -23.98 5.41
C ALA A 176 -4.22 -24.32 5.21
N ALA A 177 -5.06 -23.81 6.09
CA ALA A 177 -6.51 -23.98 6.06
C ALA A 177 -7.19 -22.66 6.42
N LYS A 178 -8.48 -22.55 6.12
CA LYS A 178 -9.27 -21.34 6.41
C LYS A 178 -9.17 -20.90 7.88
N ASP A 179 -9.17 -21.85 8.80
CA ASP A 179 -9.24 -21.59 10.26
C ASP A 179 -7.89 -21.27 10.91
N ASN A 180 -6.79 -21.47 10.18
CA ASN A 180 -5.45 -21.13 10.64
C ASN A 180 -4.69 -20.23 9.67
N SER A 181 -5.42 -19.56 8.77
CA SER A 181 -4.83 -18.61 7.83
C SER A 181 -5.27 -17.19 8.13
N ILE A 182 -4.32 -16.25 8.04
CA ILE A 182 -4.49 -14.81 8.12
C ILE A 182 -4.08 -14.24 6.77
N LEU A 183 -4.88 -13.33 6.23
CA LEU A 183 -4.62 -12.70 4.94
C LEU A 183 -4.58 -11.17 5.07
N PHE A 184 -3.42 -10.61 4.77
CA PHE A 184 -3.18 -9.18 4.70
C PHE A 184 -3.02 -8.74 3.25
N ILE A 185 -3.86 -7.81 2.80
CA ILE A 185 -3.88 -7.31 1.42
C ILE A 185 -3.68 -5.81 1.43
N THR A 186 -2.78 -5.32 0.58
CA THR A 186 -2.51 -3.89 0.49
C THR A 186 -2.15 -3.45 -0.92
N GLY A 187 -2.24 -2.15 -1.16
CA GLY A 187 -1.87 -1.50 -2.42
C GLY A 187 -2.10 0.00 -2.36
N HIS A 188 -1.47 0.70 -3.29
CA HIS A 188 -1.58 2.15 -3.47
C HIS A 188 -2.15 2.46 -4.86
N SER A 189 -2.88 3.57 -5.01
CA SER A 189 -3.43 4.00 -6.29
C SER A 189 -4.29 2.90 -6.93
N LEU A 190 -4.01 2.54 -8.16
CA LEU A 190 -4.65 1.45 -8.89
C LEU A 190 -4.48 0.10 -8.18
N GLY A 191 -3.33 -0.14 -7.56
CA GLY A 191 -3.08 -1.31 -6.71
C GLY A 191 -4.01 -1.38 -5.52
N ALA A 192 -4.41 -0.23 -4.98
CA ALA A 192 -5.39 -0.15 -3.89
C ALA A 192 -6.79 -0.61 -4.33
N SER A 193 -7.25 -0.22 -5.52
CA SER A 193 -8.51 -0.73 -6.06
C SER A 193 -8.45 -2.23 -6.30
N THR A 194 -7.33 -2.73 -6.84
CA THR A 194 -7.10 -4.17 -7.01
C THR A 194 -7.13 -4.88 -5.66
N ALA A 195 -6.46 -4.33 -4.64
CA ALA A 195 -6.45 -4.87 -3.28
C ALA A 195 -7.86 -5.01 -2.69
N ASN A 196 -8.71 -4.00 -2.87
CA ASN A 196 -10.09 -4.02 -2.41
C ASN A 196 -10.94 -5.07 -3.14
N VAL A 197 -10.84 -5.16 -4.47
CA VAL A 197 -11.57 -6.16 -5.26
C VAL A 197 -11.13 -7.58 -4.89
N VAL A 198 -9.81 -7.81 -4.80
CA VAL A 198 -9.26 -9.11 -4.38
C VAL A 198 -9.67 -9.44 -2.95
N GLY A 199 -9.59 -8.50 -2.03
CA GLY A 199 -10.01 -8.67 -0.64
C GLY A 199 -11.47 -9.12 -0.55
N ARG A 200 -12.38 -8.47 -1.29
CA ARG A 200 -13.78 -8.86 -1.36
C ARG A 200 -13.99 -10.29 -1.86
N ILE A 201 -13.32 -10.67 -2.93
CA ILE A 201 -13.40 -12.04 -3.50
C ILE A 201 -12.81 -13.05 -2.50
N SER A 202 -11.77 -12.67 -1.76
CA SER A 202 -11.03 -13.53 -0.84
C SER A 202 -11.72 -13.77 0.51
N ARG A 203 -12.89 -13.20 0.77
CA ARG A 203 -13.64 -13.44 2.03
C ARG A 203 -13.93 -14.90 2.33
N GLY A 204 -13.96 -15.75 1.29
CA GLY A 204 -14.10 -17.20 1.45
C GLY A 204 -12.81 -17.96 1.75
N PHE A 205 -11.63 -17.33 1.58
CA PHE A 205 -10.32 -18.00 1.70
C PHE A 205 -9.85 -18.12 3.15
N VAL A 206 -10.20 -17.16 3.96
CA VAL A 206 -9.91 -17.10 5.40
C VAL A 206 -11.20 -16.74 6.16
N ASN A 207 -11.16 -16.79 7.50
CA ASN A 207 -12.25 -16.27 8.31
C ASN A 207 -12.34 -14.75 8.19
N ASP A 208 -13.53 -14.16 8.26
CA ASP A 208 -13.72 -12.72 8.08
C ASP A 208 -12.89 -11.88 9.07
N ASN A 209 -12.70 -12.36 10.30
CA ASN A 209 -11.84 -11.73 11.32
C ASN A 209 -10.34 -11.96 11.11
N ALA A 210 -9.95 -12.68 10.09
CA ALA A 210 -8.56 -12.95 9.71
C ALA A 210 -8.21 -12.36 8.33
N LEU A 211 -9.11 -11.57 7.73
CA LEU A 211 -8.88 -10.85 6.48
C LEU A 211 -8.71 -9.37 6.77
N PHE A 212 -7.58 -8.79 6.37
CA PHE A 212 -7.23 -7.38 6.54
C PHE A 212 -6.91 -6.76 5.19
N VAL A 213 -7.60 -5.69 4.84
CA VAL A 213 -7.38 -4.95 3.59
C VAL A 213 -7.10 -3.49 3.91
N TYR A 214 -5.90 -3.04 3.56
CA TYR A 214 -5.44 -1.67 3.78
C TYR A 214 -5.07 -1.04 2.44
N SER A 215 -5.84 -0.05 2.01
CA SER A 215 -5.72 0.53 0.67
C SER A 215 -5.52 2.04 0.73
N PHE A 216 -4.56 2.54 -0.05
CA PHE A 216 -4.13 3.94 -0.01
C PHE A 216 -4.38 4.62 -1.35
N ALA A 217 -4.96 5.82 -1.32
CA ALA A 217 -5.21 6.61 -2.52
C ALA A 217 -6.03 5.87 -3.61
N SER A 218 -6.89 4.95 -3.21
CA SER A 218 -7.69 4.15 -4.15
C SER A 218 -8.65 5.01 -4.95
N PRO A 219 -8.69 4.93 -6.30
CA PRO A 219 -9.83 5.44 -7.05
C PRO A 219 -11.13 4.71 -6.66
N ASN A 220 -12.27 5.26 -7.05
CA ASN A 220 -13.55 4.61 -6.86
C ASN A 220 -13.67 3.39 -7.79
N TYR A 221 -14.13 2.25 -7.30
CA TYR A 221 -14.11 0.99 -8.05
C TYR A 221 -15.40 0.17 -7.98
N GLU A 222 -16.31 0.47 -7.05
CA GLU A 222 -17.58 -0.24 -6.90
C GLU A 222 -18.72 0.48 -7.61
N THR A 223 -19.60 -0.30 -8.23
CA THR A 223 -20.84 0.19 -8.84
C THR A 223 -21.99 0.28 -7.84
N GLU A 224 -23.08 0.94 -8.23
CA GLU A 224 -24.29 1.08 -7.41
C GLU A 224 -24.76 -0.24 -6.79
N GLY A 225 -25.11 -0.21 -5.52
CA GLY A 225 -25.70 -1.31 -4.76
C GLY A 225 -24.83 -1.91 -3.66
N GLU A 226 -23.51 -1.69 -3.68
CA GLU A 226 -22.62 -2.15 -2.61
C GLU A 226 -21.97 -0.99 -1.85
N TRP A 227 -22.79 -0.03 -1.52
CA TRP A 227 -22.40 1.18 -0.81
C TRP A 227 -21.62 0.90 0.46
N ASN A 228 -20.67 1.77 0.68
CA ASN A 228 -19.91 1.87 1.90
C ASN A 228 -20.81 1.72 3.13
N ASN A 229 -20.85 0.54 3.66
CA ASN A 229 -21.40 0.27 4.96
C ASN A 229 -20.29 -0.39 5.78
N GLY A 230 -19.40 0.38 6.39
CA GLY A 230 -18.32 -0.15 7.24
C GLY A 230 -18.74 -1.32 8.14
N LYS A 231 -20.05 -1.53 8.32
CA LYS A 231 -20.62 -2.69 9.02
C LYS A 231 -20.43 -4.00 8.29
N SER A 232 -20.41 -4.01 6.96
CA SER A 232 -20.23 -5.22 6.16
C SER A 232 -18.77 -5.59 5.94
N TYR A 233 -17.86 -4.61 6.05
CA TYR A 233 -16.43 -4.77 5.78
C TYR A 233 -15.59 -4.04 6.83
N PRO A 234 -15.70 -4.41 8.11
CA PRO A 234 -15.03 -3.69 9.20
C PRO A 234 -13.49 -3.77 9.15
N ASN A 235 -12.95 -4.78 8.47
CA ASN A 235 -11.51 -5.00 8.32
C ASN A 235 -10.94 -4.41 7.00
N PHE A 236 -11.76 -3.68 6.25
CA PHE A 236 -11.34 -2.98 5.05
C PHE A 236 -11.15 -1.51 5.40
N HIS A 237 -9.92 -1.04 5.36
CA HIS A 237 -9.55 0.33 5.66
C HIS A 237 -9.04 0.99 4.39
N TYR A 238 -9.65 2.11 3.99
CA TYR A 238 -9.16 2.89 2.87
C TYR A 238 -8.82 4.31 3.30
N PHE A 239 -7.63 4.73 2.89
CA PHE A 239 -7.03 6.00 3.28
C PHE A 239 -7.09 6.96 2.10
N THR A 240 -7.67 8.14 2.34
CA THR A 240 -7.85 9.18 1.32
C THR A 240 -7.28 10.51 1.80
N ASN A 241 -6.53 11.18 0.95
CA ASN A 241 -6.18 12.57 1.13
C ASN A 241 -7.23 13.44 0.41
N ALA A 242 -7.79 14.41 1.10
CA ALA A 242 -8.82 15.28 0.54
C ALA A 242 -8.32 16.16 -0.62
N ASP A 243 -7.01 16.39 -0.70
CA ASP A 243 -6.38 17.16 -1.77
C ASP A 243 -5.84 16.27 -2.91
N ASP A 244 -5.94 14.94 -2.77
CA ASP A 244 -5.66 13.97 -3.83
C ASP A 244 -6.86 13.79 -4.75
N VAL A 245 -6.64 13.92 -6.06
CA VAL A 245 -7.72 13.79 -7.06
C VAL A 245 -8.08 12.34 -7.34
N VAL A 246 -7.12 11.41 -7.21
CA VAL A 246 -7.30 10.00 -7.59
C VAL A 246 -8.41 9.31 -6.80
N PRO A 247 -8.53 9.46 -5.47
CA PRO A 247 -9.64 8.90 -4.72
C PRO A 247 -11.04 9.45 -5.09
N ARG A 248 -11.09 10.50 -5.90
CA ARG A 248 -12.35 11.15 -6.31
C ARG A 248 -12.84 10.70 -7.68
N VAL A 249 -12.03 9.97 -8.42
CA VAL A 249 -12.37 9.55 -9.78
C VAL A 249 -12.64 8.04 -9.83
N PRO A 250 -13.58 7.60 -10.71
CA PRO A 250 -14.51 8.44 -11.43
C PRO A 250 -15.46 9.18 -10.49
N HIS A 251 -15.88 10.36 -10.90
CA HIS A 251 -16.71 11.23 -10.08
C HIS A 251 -18.13 10.67 -9.91
N LYS A 252 -18.77 10.94 -8.77
CA LYS A 252 -20.14 10.52 -8.44
C LYS A 252 -21.22 10.92 -9.46
N LEU A 253 -20.95 11.90 -10.31
CA LEU A 253 -21.83 12.32 -11.40
C LEU A 253 -21.66 11.49 -12.69
N SER A 254 -20.75 10.51 -12.69
CA SER A 254 -20.71 9.53 -13.78
C SER A 254 -22.01 8.76 -13.85
N PRO A 255 -22.53 8.43 -15.05
CA PRO A 255 -23.75 7.60 -15.20
C PRO A 255 -23.59 6.22 -14.53
N HIS A 256 -22.37 5.80 -14.22
CA HIS A 256 -22.07 4.67 -13.34
C HIS A 256 -21.47 5.24 -12.05
N TYR A 257 -22.27 5.23 -11.00
CA TYR A 257 -21.83 5.68 -9.69
C TYR A 257 -20.85 4.67 -9.10
N PHE A 258 -19.62 5.12 -8.83
CA PHE A 258 -18.59 4.32 -8.21
C PHE A 258 -18.33 4.78 -6.78
N SER A 259 -18.10 3.84 -5.89
CA SER A 259 -17.78 4.09 -4.49
C SER A 259 -16.64 3.20 -4.01
N LYS A 260 -16.37 3.23 -2.73
CA LYS A 260 -15.45 2.34 -2.03
C LYS A 260 -16.21 1.57 -0.96
N ILE A 261 -15.70 0.40 -0.59
CA ILE A 261 -16.24 -0.40 0.53
C ILE A 261 -15.27 -0.35 1.71
N GLY A 262 -15.82 -0.42 2.92
CA GLY A 262 -15.02 -0.43 4.15
C GLY A 262 -15.07 0.89 4.94
N VAL A 263 -14.09 1.10 5.79
CA VAL A 263 -13.94 2.23 6.69
C VAL A 263 -13.02 3.27 6.05
N GLU A 264 -13.50 4.51 5.88
CA GLU A 264 -12.70 5.61 5.36
C GLU A 264 -11.89 6.27 6.46
N HIS A 265 -10.60 6.44 6.19
CA HIS A 265 -9.67 7.29 6.94
C HIS A 265 -9.31 8.48 6.04
N ARG A 266 -9.86 9.64 6.36
CA ARG A 266 -9.72 10.83 5.51
C ARG A 266 -8.80 11.85 6.11
N PHE A 267 -7.74 12.17 5.40
CA PHE A 267 -6.78 13.20 5.73
C PHE A 267 -7.09 14.51 5.02
N LEU A 268 -6.83 15.63 5.69
CA LEU A 268 -6.95 16.96 5.13
C LEU A 268 -5.92 17.90 5.77
N TYR A 269 -4.86 18.21 5.02
CA TYR A 269 -3.76 19.04 5.53
C TYR A 269 -4.25 20.41 6.06
N GLY A 270 -5.18 21.04 5.34
CA GLY A 270 -5.74 22.36 5.71
C GLY A 270 -6.54 22.35 7.02
N ALA A 271 -7.03 21.18 7.46
CA ALA A 271 -7.80 21.04 8.70
C ALA A 271 -6.95 20.63 9.91
N MET A 272 -5.66 20.34 9.70
CA MET A 272 -4.78 19.95 10.80
C MET A 272 -4.58 21.08 11.81
N GLU A 273 -4.62 20.73 13.08
CA GLU A 273 -4.15 21.60 14.15
C GLU A 273 -2.64 21.88 14.01
N LYS A 274 -2.17 22.98 14.64
CA LYS A 274 -0.78 23.42 14.47
C LYS A 274 0.22 22.32 14.85
N GLU A 275 0.04 21.65 15.97
CA GLU A 275 0.93 20.58 16.44
C GLU A 275 0.96 19.40 15.46
N GLN A 276 -0.19 18.97 14.97
CA GLN A 276 -0.30 17.88 14.01
C GLN A 276 0.37 18.25 12.68
N ARG A 277 0.21 19.49 12.23
CA ARG A 277 0.88 20.02 11.02
C ARG A 277 2.40 20.07 11.18
N GLU A 278 2.91 20.42 12.35
CA GLU A 278 4.35 20.38 12.66
C GLU A 278 4.89 18.93 12.58
N LYS A 279 4.18 17.95 13.13
CA LYS A 279 4.52 16.52 13.04
C LYS A 279 4.48 16.03 11.59
N PHE A 280 3.44 16.39 10.84
CA PHE A 280 3.33 16.08 9.42
C PHE A 280 4.53 16.63 8.64
N ASN A 281 4.85 17.92 8.80
CA ASN A 281 5.96 18.57 8.10
C ASN A 281 7.33 18.00 8.51
N ARG A 282 7.48 17.53 9.74
CA ARG A 282 8.67 16.82 10.19
C ARG A 282 8.86 15.50 9.42
N ALA A 283 7.82 14.68 9.36
CA ALA A 283 7.84 13.42 8.61
C ALA A 283 8.03 13.68 7.11
N TYR A 284 7.31 14.64 6.54
CA TYR A 284 7.43 15.00 5.14
C TYR A 284 8.84 15.45 4.77
N ARG A 285 9.48 16.29 5.63
CA ARG A 285 10.87 16.72 5.42
C ARG A 285 11.85 15.56 5.48
N HIS A 286 11.62 14.58 6.33
CA HIS A 286 12.44 13.37 6.37
C HIS A 286 12.42 12.64 5.01
N PHE A 287 11.26 12.54 4.36
CA PHE A 287 11.13 11.84 3.08
C PHE A 287 11.53 12.69 1.86
N ARG A 288 11.31 14.01 1.92
CA ARG A 288 11.46 14.92 0.78
C ARG A 288 12.56 15.97 0.93
N HIS A 289 13.18 16.08 2.09
CA HIS A 289 14.18 17.11 2.46
C HIS A 289 13.63 18.56 2.43
N MET A 290 12.33 18.75 2.41
CA MET A 290 11.63 20.03 2.42
C MET A 290 10.26 19.89 3.11
N THR A 291 9.67 20.99 3.55
CA THR A 291 8.31 20.99 4.08
C THR A 291 7.27 20.87 2.96
N PHE A 292 6.04 20.54 3.36
CA PHE A 292 4.93 20.44 2.42
C PHE A 292 4.59 21.80 1.77
N GLU A 293 4.76 22.90 2.49
CA GLU A 293 4.60 24.25 1.97
C GLU A 293 5.70 24.63 0.98
N GLU A 294 6.96 24.37 1.34
CA GLU A 294 8.12 24.62 0.45
C GLU A 294 8.01 23.83 -0.86
N ASP A 295 7.51 22.59 -0.80
CA ASP A 295 7.29 21.76 -1.97
C ASP A 295 6.16 22.31 -2.89
N LYS A 296 5.29 23.18 -2.39
CA LYS A 296 4.36 23.97 -3.22
C LYS A 296 5.07 25.10 -3.95
N ASP A 297 6.02 25.72 -3.30
CA ASP A 297 6.68 26.94 -3.83
C ASP A 297 7.71 26.61 -4.92
N LEU A 298 8.21 25.38 -5.00
CA LEU A 298 9.00 24.91 -6.15
C LEU A 298 8.24 25.05 -7.48
N LEU A 299 6.92 25.10 -7.45
CA LEU A 299 6.07 25.37 -8.61
C LEU A 299 6.17 26.81 -9.13
N GLY A 300 6.58 27.78 -8.27
CA GLY A 300 6.85 29.17 -8.67
C GLY A 300 8.11 29.34 -9.53
N LEU A 301 8.93 28.31 -9.69
CA LEU A 301 10.22 28.37 -10.39
C LEU A 301 10.13 28.13 -11.91
N GLY A 302 8.99 28.40 -12.54
CA GLY A 302 8.89 28.46 -14.00
C GLY A 302 8.17 27.32 -14.69
N LEU A 303 7.43 26.50 -13.96
CA LEU A 303 6.51 25.52 -14.55
C LEU A 303 5.29 26.25 -15.15
N ARG A 304 4.77 25.73 -16.26
CA ARG A 304 3.48 26.22 -16.80
C ARG A 304 2.36 25.87 -15.82
N GLU A 305 1.26 26.63 -15.82
CA GLU A 305 0.12 26.39 -14.92
C GLU A 305 -0.41 24.94 -14.96
N THR A 306 -0.40 24.29 -16.13
CA THR A 306 -0.80 22.91 -16.30
C THR A 306 0.17 21.94 -15.63
N GLU A 307 1.48 22.15 -15.76
CA GLU A 307 2.52 21.33 -15.12
C GLU A 307 2.46 21.48 -13.60
N SER A 308 2.10 22.66 -13.10
CA SER A 308 1.93 22.89 -11.68
C SER A 308 0.73 22.16 -11.09
N LEU A 309 -0.39 22.07 -11.79
CA LEU A 309 -1.57 21.30 -11.36
C LEU A 309 -1.29 19.80 -11.35
N GLU A 310 -0.60 19.29 -12.37
CA GLU A 310 -0.20 17.88 -12.44
C GLU A 310 0.75 17.52 -11.30
N TYR A 311 1.73 18.37 -11.03
CA TYR A 311 2.65 18.15 -9.91
C TYR A 311 1.94 18.17 -8.56
N MET A 312 1.02 19.11 -8.34
CA MET A 312 0.21 19.17 -7.11
C MET A 312 -0.65 17.94 -6.91
N ALA A 313 -1.27 17.45 -8.00
CA ALA A 313 -2.04 16.22 -7.96
C ALA A 313 -1.13 15.03 -7.61
N LEU A 314 0.04 14.94 -8.23
CA LEU A 314 1.02 13.88 -7.98
C LEU A 314 1.53 13.92 -6.54
N LYS A 315 1.94 15.07 -6.04
CA LYS A 315 2.43 15.27 -4.68
C LYS A 315 1.44 14.78 -3.62
N ASN A 316 0.17 15.16 -3.77
CA ASN A 316 -0.89 14.77 -2.84
C ASN A 316 -1.21 13.26 -2.92
N HIS A 317 -0.87 12.62 -4.02
CA HIS A 317 -1.12 11.20 -4.29
C HIS A 317 0.01 10.27 -3.80
N MET A 318 1.21 10.79 -3.57
CA MET A 318 2.37 9.95 -3.26
C MET A 318 2.31 9.28 -1.89
N CYS A 319 2.85 8.07 -1.79
CA CYS A 319 2.90 7.29 -0.54
C CYS A 319 3.53 8.06 0.62
N HIS A 320 4.57 8.87 0.38
CA HIS A 320 5.22 9.66 1.45
C HIS A 320 4.30 10.74 2.02
N THR A 321 3.38 11.29 1.24
CA THR A 321 2.36 12.22 1.75
C THR A 321 1.39 11.49 2.67
N TYR A 322 0.91 10.32 2.28
CA TYR A 322 0.07 9.47 3.12
C TYR A 322 0.80 9.02 4.39
N MET A 323 2.07 8.63 4.28
CA MET A 323 2.89 8.27 5.44
C MET A 323 3.06 9.44 6.41
N SER A 324 3.25 10.64 5.91
CA SER A 324 3.37 11.85 6.74
C SER A 324 2.07 12.14 7.50
N PHE A 325 0.91 11.90 6.90
CA PHE A 325 -0.39 11.97 7.59
C PHE A 325 -0.47 10.93 8.72
N VAL A 326 -0.17 9.66 8.42
CA VAL A 326 -0.22 8.58 9.40
C VAL A 326 0.71 8.84 10.57
N LEU A 327 1.95 9.25 10.31
CA LEU A 327 2.93 9.55 11.36
C LEU A 327 2.53 10.78 12.19
N SER A 328 1.82 11.75 11.61
CA SER A 328 1.36 12.94 12.35
C SER A 328 0.35 12.64 13.46
N GLU A 329 -0.29 11.48 13.41
CA GLU A 329 -1.22 10.98 14.44
C GLU A 329 -0.49 10.45 15.69
N LEU A 330 0.82 10.22 15.59
CA LEU A 330 1.64 9.68 16.66
C LEU A 330 2.10 10.76 17.66
N SER A 331 2.56 10.32 18.83
CA SER A 331 3.35 11.18 19.72
C SER A 331 4.72 11.48 19.08
N ASN A 332 5.33 12.61 19.50
CA ASN A 332 6.67 12.98 19.01
C ASN A 332 7.71 11.88 19.26
N GLU A 333 7.69 11.27 20.46
CA GLU A 333 8.58 10.16 20.81
C GLU A 333 8.44 8.96 19.85
N LYS A 334 7.21 8.63 19.45
CA LYS A 334 7.00 7.55 18.46
C LYS A 334 7.46 7.94 17.06
N ILE A 335 7.25 9.18 16.65
CA ILE A 335 7.77 9.68 15.36
C ILE A 335 9.30 9.55 15.33
N ASP A 336 10.01 9.91 16.42
CA ASP A 336 11.47 9.77 16.54
C ASP A 336 11.91 8.33 16.33
N GLN A 337 11.16 7.39 16.89
CA GLN A 337 11.44 5.96 16.71
C GLN A 337 11.27 5.51 15.26
N TYR A 338 10.25 5.99 14.55
CA TYR A 338 10.00 5.63 13.15
C TYR A 338 10.99 6.29 12.17
N LEU A 339 11.34 7.53 12.40
CA LEU A 339 12.23 8.28 11.50
C LEU A 339 13.72 8.04 11.78
N ALA A 340 14.05 7.30 12.82
CA ALA A 340 15.43 6.97 13.19
C ALA A 340 16.32 8.20 13.48
N GLU A 341 15.72 9.26 14.01
CA GLU A 341 16.42 10.48 14.43
C GLU A 341 17.03 10.34 15.82
#